data_bc9b58ef4da93a49358856c79a3b8262
#
_entry.id   bc9b58ef4da93a49358856c79a3b8262
#
_cell.length_a   1.000
_cell.length_b   1.000
_cell.length_c   1.000
_cell.angle_alpha   90.00
_cell.angle_beta   90.00
_cell.angle_gamma   90.00
#
_symmetry.space_group_name_H-M   'P 1'
#
loop_
_entity.id
_entity.type
_entity.pdbx_description
1 polymer ?
#
loop_
_entity_poly.entity_id
_entity_poly.type
_entity_poly.pdbx_seq_one_letter_code
_entity_poly.pdbx_strand_id
1 'polypeptide(L)'
;MGVVRAVNSAIAANAAAAQTVGLVMGGSGTPIPSARYVELANALYMSGSVPGVIAQALFTPQGLYPVVVIKNLTFDSSVAQGAVILESAIRQQIAAGNNVTVFGYSQSATISSLVMANLAAXXXXXXXPPSPDELSFTLIGNPNNPNGGVATRFPGISFPSLGVTATGATPHNLYPTKIYTIEYDGVADFPRYPLNFVSTLNAIAGTYYVHSNYFILTPEQIDAAVPLTNTVGPTMTQYYIIRTENLPLLEPLRSVPIVGNPLANLVQPNLKVIVNLGYGDPAYGYSTSPPNVATPFGLFPEVSPVVIADALVAGTQQGIGDFAYDVSHLELPLPADGSTMPSTAPGSGTPVPPLSIDSLIDDLQVANRNLANTISKVAATSYATVLPTADIANAALTIVPSYNIHLFLEGIQQALKGDPMGLVNAVGYPLAADVALFTAAGGLQLLIIISAGRTIANDISAIVP
;
A
#
# COMPACT_ATOMS: atom_id res chain seq x y z
N MET A 1 8.70 1.11 -61.28
CA MET A 1 9.22 0.08 -60.34
C MET A 1 9.93 0.69 -59.13
N GLY A 2 10.69 1.78 -59.30
CA GLY A 2 11.42 2.38 -58.20
C GLY A 2 10.52 2.99 -57.12
N VAL A 3 9.44 3.66 -57.52
CA VAL A 3 8.53 4.32 -56.56
C VAL A 3 7.81 3.29 -55.71
N VAL A 4 7.36 2.18 -56.29
CA VAL A 4 6.66 1.11 -55.56
C VAL A 4 7.60 0.47 -54.55
N ARG A 5 8.87 0.25 -54.89
CA ARG A 5 9.87 -0.29 -53.97
C ARG A 5 10.15 0.69 -52.81
N ALA A 6 10.25 2.00 -53.10
CA ALA A 6 10.50 3.00 -52.09
C ALA A 6 9.31 3.10 -51.10
N VAL A 7 8.06 3.06 -51.63
CA VAL A 7 6.86 3.09 -50.77
C VAL A 7 6.78 1.83 -49.90
N ASN A 8 7.07 0.66 -50.48
CA ASN A 8 7.04 -0.59 -49.72
C ASN A 8 8.15 -0.60 -48.65
N SER A 9 9.34 -0.04 -48.96
CA SER A 9 10.40 0.08 -47.97
C SER A 9 10.01 1.03 -46.83
N ALA A 10 9.35 2.14 -47.16
CA ALA A 10 8.88 3.11 -46.14
C ALA A 10 7.78 2.50 -45.26
N ILE A 11 6.87 1.73 -45.88
CA ILE A 11 5.81 1.03 -45.12
C ILE A 11 6.44 -0.02 -44.21
N ALA A 12 7.42 -0.78 -44.72
CA ALA A 12 8.11 -1.79 -43.92
C ALA A 12 8.92 -1.17 -42.80
N ALA A 13 9.56 -0.01 -43.06
CA ALA A 13 10.33 0.70 -42.01
C ALA A 13 9.40 1.25 -40.92
N ASN A 14 8.23 1.78 -41.30
CA ASN A 14 7.23 2.26 -40.32
C ASN A 14 6.63 1.09 -39.54
N ALA A 15 6.45 -0.07 -40.16
CA ALA A 15 5.90 -1.24 -39.47
C ALA A 15 6.94 -1.89 -38.54
N ALA A 16 8.25 -1.61 -38.78
CA ALA A 16 9.33 -2.24 -38.00
C ALA A 16 9.67 -1.50 -36.70
N ALA A 17 9.15 -0.26 -36.50
CA ALA A 17 9.44 0.53 -35.31
C ALA A 17 8.35 0.27 -34.25
N ALA A 18 8.57 -0.80 -33.45
CA ALA A 18 7.64 -1.11 -32.37
C ALA A 18 7.70 -0.01 -31.30
N GLN A 19 6.55 0.54 -30.95
CA GLN A 19 6.41 1.47 -29.83
C GLN A 19 6.21 0.67 -28.54
N THR A 20 6.60 1.25 -27.40
CA THR A 20 6.31 0.68 -26.09
C THR A 20 5.17 1.47 -25.47
N VAL A 21 4.07 0.80 -25.20
CA VAL A 21 2.91 1.36 -24.52
C VAL A 21 2.99 1.01 -23.03
N GLY A 22 2.86 2.02 -22.20
CA GLY A 22 2.78 1.83 -20.76
C GLY A 22 1.32 1.76 -20.32
N LEU A 23 0.92 0.62 -19.75
CA LEU A 23 -0.44 0.45 -19.21
C LEU A 23 -0.37 0.74 -17.71
N VAL A 24 -0.92 1.88 -17.30
CA VAL A 24 -0.79 2.40 -15.94
C VAL A 24 -2.10 2.19 -15.19
N MET A 25 -2.07 1.32 -14.18
CA MET A 25 -3.23 1.05 -13.33
C MET A 25 -3.11 1.83 -12.02
N GLY A 26 -4.25 2.10 -11.40
CA GLY A 26 -4.31 2.70 -10.07
C GLY A 26 -4.17 1.69 -8.95
N GLY A 27 -4.19 2.17 -7.74
CA GLY A 27 -4.37 1.35 -6.54
C GLY A 27 -5.81 1.38 -6.09
N SER A 28 -6.10 0.72 -4.96
CA SER A 28 -7.46 0.64 -4.43
C SER A 28 -8.03 2.05 -4.27
N GLY A 29 -9.24 2.24 -4.76
CA GLY A 29 -9.92 3.54 -4.74
C GLY A 29 -9.61 4.44 -5.93
N THR A 30 -8.74 4.02 -6.84
CA THR A 30 -8.36 4.81 -8.02
C THR A 30 -8.58 3.96 -9.29
N PRO A 31 -9.85 3.74 -9.68
CA PRO A 31 -10.09 2.89 -10.85
C PRO A 31 -9.66 3.52 -12.16
N ILE A 32 -9.73 4.85 -12.28
CA ILE A 32 -9.29 5.56 -13.48
C ILE A 32 -8.15 6.49 -13.07
N PRO A 33 -6.91 6.11 -13.34
CA PRO A 33 -5.79 6.99 -13.02
C PRO A 33 -5.92 8.33 -13.72
N SER A 34 -5.66 9.41 -12.99
CA SER A 34 -5.67 10.75 -13.56
C SER A 34 -4.45 10.95 -14.48
N ALA A 35 -4.49 11.98 -15.31
CA ALA A 35 -3.35 12.35 -16.15
C ALA A 35 -2.11 12.60 -15.29
N ARG A 36 -2.27 13.24 -14.13
CA ARG A 36 -1.15 13.52 -13.22
C ARG A 36 -0.57 12.22 -12.65
N TYR A 37 -1.44 11.27 -12.27
CA TYR A 37 -0.99 9.97 -11.77
C TYR A 37 -0.16 9.25 -12.84
N VAL A 38 -0.64 9.22 -14.09
CA VAL A 38 0.07 8.56 -15.19
C VAL A 38 1.42 9.23 -15.44
N GLU A 39 1.46 10.55 -15.44
CA GLU A 39 2.68 11.32 -15.61
C GLU A 39 3.70 11.00 -14.51
N LEU A 40 3.28 10.96 -13.26
CA LEU A 40 4.17 10.67 -12.13
C LEU A 40 4.66 9.22 -12.17
N ALA A 41 3.77 8.27 -12.47
CA ALA A 41 4.18 6.85 -12.59
C ALA A 41 5.27 6.70 -13.64
N ASN A 42 5.10 7.35 -14.78
CA ASN A 42 6.10 7.30 -15.85
C ASN A 42 7.40 7.99 -15.45
N ALA A 43 7.31 9.23 -14.97
CA ALA A 43 8.50 10.04 -14.66
C ALA A 43 9.32 9.42 -13.53
N LEU A 44 8.65 8.93 -12.48
CA LEU A 44 9.36 8.45 -11.29
C LEU A 44 9.86 7.01 -11.43
N TYR A 45 9.08 6.15 -12.11
CA TYR A 45 9.34 4.70 -12.03
C TYR A 45 9.58 4.01 -13.36
N MET A 46 9.15 4.55 -14.48
CA MET A 46 9.19 3.82 -15.76
C MET A 46 10.18 4.39 -16.76
N SER A 47 10.23 5.70 -16.90
CA SER A 47 10.97 6.33 -18.01
C SER A 47 12.48 6.07 -17.96
N GLY A 48 13.05 5.84 -16.78
CA GLY A 48 14.46 5.54 -16.64
C GLY A 48 14.84 4.16 -17.16
N SER A 49 13.90 3.22 -17.14
CA SER A 49 14.12 1.84 -17.58
C SER A 49 13.65 1.60 -19.01
N VAL A 50 12.57 2.27 -19.40
CA VAL A 50 11.94 2.09 -20.70
C VAL A 50 11.76 3.48 -21.31
N PRO A 51 12.82 4.02 -21.96
CA PRO A 51 12.72 5.35 -22.57
C PRO A 51 11.69 5.36 -23.70
N GLY A 52 10.99 6.48 -23.84
CA GLY A 52 10.04 6.67 -24.93
C GLY A 52 8.71 5.96 -24.73
N VAL A 53 8.40 5.54 -23.52
CA VAL A 53 7.11 4.89 -23.21
C VAL A 53 5.97 5.87 -23.48
N ILE A 54 4.94 5.38 -24.18
CA ILE A 54 3.68 6.09 -24.34
C ILE A 54 2.75 5.58 -23.25
N ALA A 55 2.71 6.29 -22.13
CA ALA A 55 1.96 5.85 -20.95
C ALA A 55 0.50 6.27 -21.07
N GLN A 56 -0.39 5.35 -20.75
CA GLN A 56 -1.84 5.61 -20.75
C GLN A 56 -2.50 4.93 -19.56
N ALA A 57 -3.55 5.55 -19.07
CA ALA A 57 -4.34 4.99 -17.97
C ALA A 57 -5.07 3.75 -18.44
N LEU A 58 -5.07 2.73 -17.60
CA LEU A 58 -5.89 1.54 -17.81
C LEU A 58 -6.88 1.44 -16.66
N PHE A 59 -8.18 1.45 -17.00
CA PHE A 59 -9.23 1.23 -16.02
C PHE A 59 -9.16 -0.20 -15.49
N THR A 60 -9.20 -0.34 -14.17
CA THR A 60 -9.48 -1.59 -13.48
C THR A 60 -10.35 -1.21 -12.26
N PRO A 61 -11.20 -2.11 -11.73
CA PRO A 61 -12.18 -1.67 -10.74
C PRO A 61 -11.61 -1.08 -9.45
N GLN A 62 -10.50 -1.60 -8.97
CA GLN A 62 -9.78 -1.10 -7.77
C GLN A 62 -10.70 -0.98 -6.56
N GLY A 63 -11.61 -1.92 -6.41
CA GLY A 63 -12.47 -2.01 -5.24
C GLY A 63 -11.73 -2.63 -4.07
N LEU A 64 -12.11 -2.20 -2.87
CA LEU A 64 -11.54 -2.77 -1.64
C LEU A 64 -12.54 -2.59 -0.50
N TYR A 65 -13.54 -3.47 -0.45
CA TYR A 65 -14.40 -3.56 0.72
C TYR A 65 -13.58 -4.02 1.93
N PRO A 66 -13.75 -3.49 3.11
CA PRO A 66 -14.58 -2.32 3.49
C PRO A 66 -13.76 -1.02 3.60
N VAL A 67 -12.51 -1.00 3.11
CA VAL A 67 -11.56 0.10 3.36
C VAL A 67 -11.90 1.33 2.52
N VAL A 68 -12.13 1.13 1.22
CA VAL A 68 -12.40 2.26 0.32
C VAL A 68 -13.81 2.78 0.55
N VAL A 69 -14.80 1.96 0.32
CA VAL A 69 -16.20 2.20 0.73
C VAL A 69 -16.83 0.84 1.04
N ILE A 70 -17.90 0.87 1.84
CA ILE A 70 -18.57 -0.37 2.24
C ILE A 70 -19.30 -0.98 1.05
N LYS A 71 -20.01 -0.16 0.25
CA LYS A 71 -20.68 -0.64 -0.95
C LYS A 71 -19.71 -0.69 -2.12
N ASN A 72 -18.85 -1.72 -2.12
CA ASN A 72 -17.79 -1.86 -3.11
C ASN A 72 -17.48 -3.33 -3.32
N LEU A 73 -16.73 -3.64 -4.38
CA LEU A 73 -16.21 -4.99 -4.60
C LEU A 73 -15.23 -5.37 -3.50
N THR A 74 -15.19 -6.65 -3.17
CA THR A 74 -14.10 -7.18 -2.36
C THR A 74 -12.79 -7.15 -3.16
N PHE A 75 -11.69 -7.26 -2.43
CA PHE A 75 -10.36 -7.32 -3.05
C PHE A 75 -10.31 -8.46 -4.08
N ASP A 76 -10.75 -9.67 -3.69
CA ASP A 76 -10.66 -10.84 -4.58
C ASP A 76 -11.46 -10.65 -5.86
N SER A 77 -12.70 -10.14 -5.75
CA SER A 77 -13.52 -9.88 -6.94
C SER A 77 -12.91 -8.82 -7.84
N SER A 78 -12.40 -7.75 -7.22
CA SER A 78 -11.78 -6.66 -7.97
C SER A 78 -10.52 -7.12 -8.69
N VAL A 79 -9.67 -7.90 -8.02
CA VAL A 79 -8.45 -8.44 -8.63
C VAL A 79 -8.79 -9.37 -9.79
N ALA A 80 -9.80 -10.23 -9.62
CA ALA A 80 -10.18 -11.15 -10.70
C ALA A 80 -10.64 -10.39 -11.95
N GLN A 81 -11.47 -9.36 -11.77
CA GLN A 81 -11.92 -8.54 -12.89
C GLN A 81 -10.76 -7.76 -13.50
N GLY A 82 -9.90 -7.19 -12.66
CA GLY A 82 -8.73 -6.45 -13.13
C GLY A 82 -7.78 -7.31 -13.96
N ALA A 83 -7.62 -8.56 -13.57
CA ALA A 83 -6.73 -9.49 -14.30
C ALA A 83 -7.25 -9.73 -15.72
N VAL A 84 -8.56 -9.92 -15.88
CA VAL A 84 -9.15 -10.10 -17.22
C VAL A 84 -8.92 -8.85 -18.07
N ILE A 85 -9.13 -7.68 -17.49
CA ILE A 85 -8.95 -6.41 -18.22
C ILE A 85 -7.50 -6.22 -18.60
N LEU A 86 -6.56 -6.43 -17.67
CA LEU A 86 -5.13 -6.24 -17.94
C LEU A 86 -4.64 -7.20 -19.01
N GLU A 87 -4.98 -8.49 -18.89
CA GLU A 87 -4.51 -9.48 -19.87
C GLU A 87 -5.04 -9.14 -21.26
N SER A 88 -6.32 -8.74 -21.37
CA SER A 88 -6.91 -8.33 -22.64
C SER A 88 -6.18 -7.13 -23.23
N ALA A 89 -5.89 -6.11 -22.40
CA ALA A 89 -5.18 -4.91 -22.84
C ALA A 89 -3.77 -5.22 -23.33
N ILE A 90 -3.05 -6.10 -22.61
CA ILE A 90 -1.70 -6.53 -23.01
C ILE A 90 -1.75 -7.20 -24.41
N ARG A 91 -2.64 -8.17 -24.57
CA ARG A 91 -2.74 -8.92 -25.83
C ARG A 91 -3.15 -8.00 -26.98
N GLN A 92 -4.04 -7.05 -26.73
CA GLN A 92 -4.47 -6.10 -27.74
C GLN A 92 -3.30 -5.24 -28.24
N GLN A 93 -2.47 -4.74 -27.34
CA GLN A 93 -1.33 -3.91 -27.71
C GLN A 93 -0.27 -4.71 -28.48
N ILE A 94 -0.01 -5.92 -28.04
CA ILE A 94 0.98 -6.78 -28.70
C ILE A 94 0.47 -7.17 -30.10
N ALA A 95 -0.83 -7.48 -30.23
CA ALA A 95 -1.42 -7.76 -31.55
C ALA A 95 -1.35 -6.55 -32.48
N ALA A 96 -1.33 -5.33 -31.93
CA ALA A 96 -1.17 -4.11 -32.72
C ALA A 96 0.31 -3.82 -33.05
N GLY A 97 1.24 -4.68 -32.65
CA GLY A 97 2.66 -4.53 -32.96
C GLY A 97 3.43 -3.72 -31.93
N ASN A 98 2.86 -3.43 -30.77
CA ASN A 98 3.52 -2.66 -29.71
C ASN A 98 4.11 -3.58 -28.65
N ASN A 99 5.20 -3.14 -28.03
CA ASN A 99 5.66 -3.71 -26.78
C ASN A 99 4.89 -3.07 -25.64
N VAL A 100 4.81 -3.75 -24.49
CA VAL A 100 4.01 -3.30 -23.36
C VAL A 100 4.88 -3.27 -22.10
N THR A 101 4.78 -2.20 -21.35
CA THR A 101 5.25 -2.19 -19.96
C THR A 101 4.07 -1.84 -19.05
N VAL A 102 3.89 -2.62 -17.99
CA VAL A 102 2.75 -2.50 -17.08
C VAL A 102 3.23 -1.84 -15.80
N PHE A 103 2.45 -0.88 -15.31
CA PHE A 103 2.67 -0.28 -14.00
C PHE A 103 1.56 -0.69 -13.05
N GLY A 104 1.95 -1.30 -11.92
CA GLY A 104 1.01 -1.70 -10.88
C GLY A 104 1.39 -1.11 -9.53
N TYR A 105 0.37 -0.69 -8.78
CA TYR A 105 0.51 -0.14 -7.44
C TYR A 105 -0.49 -0.81 -6.51
N SER A 106 0.01 -1.38 -5.40
CA SER A 106 -0.84 -1.96 -4.38
C SER A 106 -1.73 -3.06 -5.00
N GLN A 107 -3.04 -2.91 -5.04
CA GLN A 107 -3.93 -3.91 -5.62
C GLN A 107 -3.53 -4.25 -7.05
N SER A 108 -3.13 -3.27 -7.86
CA SER A 108 -2.77 -3.58 -9.25
C SER A 108 -1.42 -4.25 -9.39
N ALA A 109 -0.57 -4.23 -8.36
CA ALA A 109 0.61 -5.10 -8.32
C ALA A 109 0.19 -6.56 -8.13
N THR A 110 -0.85 -6.82 -7.33
CA THR A 110 -1.43 -8.15 -7.19
C THR A 110 -2.06 -8.60 -8.52
N ILE A 111 -2.79 -7.71 -9.18
CA ILE A 111 -3.36 -7.98 -10.51
C ILE A 111 -2.25 -8.38 -11.48
N SER A 112 -1.16 -7.62 -11.49
CA SER A 112 0.00 -7.89 -12.37
C SER A 112 0.61 -9.26 -12.08
N SER A 113 0.77 -9.60 -10.81
CA SER A 113 1.32 -10.89 -10.40
C SER A 113 0.45 -12.04 -10.89
N LEU A 114 -0.87 -11.89 -10.77
CA LEU A 114 -1.81 -12.90 -11.23
C LEU A 114 -1.76 -13.03 -12.76
N VAL A 115 -1.69 -11.92 -13.49
CA VAL A 115 -1.62 -11.96 -14.96
C VAL A 115 -0.32 -12.61 -15.42
N MET A 116 0.82 -12.32 -14.76
CA MET A 116 2.08 -13.02 -15.06
C MET A 116 1.89 -14.54 -14.99
N ALA A 117 1.29 -15.00 -13.88
CA ALA A 117 1.08 -16.44 -13.69
C ALA A 117 0.11 -17.01 -14.72
N ASN A 118 -0.95 -16.28 -15.02
CA ASN A 118 -1.93 -16.71 -16.04
C ASN A 118 -1.29 -16.81 -17.44
N LEU A 119 -0.47 -15.85 -17.80
CA LEU A 119 0.20 -15.87 -19.11
C LEU A 119 1.18 -17.06 -19.22
N ALA A 120 1.88 -17.38 -18.15
CA ALA A 120 2.78 -18.53 -18.13
C ALA A 120 2.01 -19.85 -18.24
N ALA A 121 0.86 -19.92 -17.67
CA ALA A 121 -0.02 -21.10 -17.72
C ALA A 121 -0.70 -21.24 -19.08
N UNK A 122 -0.87 -20.24 -19.58
CA UNK A 122 -1.58 -20.22 -20.82
C UNK A 122 -0.77 -20.77 -21.99
N UNK A 123 0.18 -21.41 -21.77
CA UNK A 123 0.99 -21.99 -22.78
C UNK A 123 0.37 -23.03 -23.66
N UNK A 124 -0.60 -23.50 -23.34
CA UNK A 124 -1.26 -24.53 -24.14
C UNK A 124 -2.36 -24.02 -24.99
N UNK A 125 -2.75 -22.93 -24.60
CA UNK A 125 -3.88 -22.40 -25.33
C UNK A 125 -3.44 -21.84 -26.68
N UNK A 126 -4.06 -21.38 -27.38
CA UNK A 126 -3.87 -20.86 -28.67
C UNK A 126 -3.14 -19.59 -28.76
N UNK A 127 -3.17 -18.97 -27.75
CA UNK A 127 -2.42 -17.79 -27.80
C UNK A 127 -1.12 -18.01 -27.10
N UNK A 128 -0.23 -17.74 -27.59
CA UNK A 128 1.04 -17.77 -27.03
C UNK A 128 1.11 -16.69 -26.09
N PRO A 129 1.82 -16.86 -25.05
CA PRO A 129 2.07 -15.75 -24.17
C PRO A 129 3.08 -14.77 -24.78
N PRO A 130 3.01 -13.49 -24.41
CA PRO A 130 4.03 -12.54 -24.84
C PRO A 130 5.42 -13.02 -24.43
N SER A 131 6.42 -12.69 -25.22
CA SER A 131 7.81 -12.99 -24.85
C SER A 131 8.32 -11.96 -23.83
N PRO A 132 9.40 -12.29 -23.11
CA PRO A 132 10.02 -11.30 -22.22
C PRO A 132 10.55 -10.05 -22.92
N ASP A 133 10.75 -10.11 -24.23
CA ASP A 133 11.13 -8.91 -25.00
C ASP A 133 9.94 -8.00 -25.29
N GLU A 134 8.74 -8.55 -25.22
CA GLU A 134 7.51 -7.81 -25.54
C GLU A 134 6.81 -7.22 -24.31
N LEU A 135 7.08 -7.75 -23.11
CA LEU A 135 6.30 -7.41 -21.93
C LEU A 135 7.21 -7.26 -20.71
N SER A 136 7.03 -6.19 -19.98
CA SER A 136 7.75 -5.94 -18.72
C SER A 136 6.83 -5.30 -17.70
N PHE A 137 7.27 -5.23 -16.45
CA PHE A 137 6.45 -4.73 -15.33
C PHE A 137 7.28 -3.84 -14.42
N THR A 138 6.62 -2.83 -13.85
CA THR A 138 7.12 -2.04 -12.72
C THR A 138 6.04 -2.04 -11.64
N LEU A 139 6.39 -2.55 -10.45
CA LEU A 139 5.43 -2.72 -9.37
C LEU A 139 5.90 -1.95 -8.14
N ILE A 140 4.97 -1.21 -7.53
CA ILE A 140 5.25 -0.46 -6.31
C ILE A 140 4.21 -0.82 -5.24
N GLY A 141 4.60 -0.78 -3.99
CA GLY A 141 3.70 -1.10 -2.88
C GLY A 141 3.07 -2.47 -3.02
N ASN A 142 3.84 -3.48 -3.39
CA ASN A 142 3.38 -4.77 -3.88
C ASN A 142 3.01 -5.71 -2.72
N PRO A 143 1.72 -6.04 -2.53
CA PRO A 143 1.35 -7.00 -1.47
C PRO A 143 1.94 -8.39 -1.68
N ASN A 144 2.35 -8.71 -2.90
CA ASN A 144 2.91 -10.01 -3.28
C ASN A 144 4.43 -9.97 -3.41
N ASN A 145 5.08 -8.92 -2.90
CA ASN A 145 6.54 -8.83 -2.84
C ASN A 145 7.07 -10.10 -2.16
N PRO A 146 7.95 -10.88 -2.79
CA PRO A 146 8.31 -12.20 -2.25
C PRO A 146 8.85 -12.15 -0.82
N ASN A 147 9.69 -11.17 -0.50
CA ASN A 147 10.25 -11.07 0.84
C ASN A 147 9.81 -9.74 1.47
N GLY A 148 8.55 -9.66 1.85
CA GLY A 148 8.01 -8.48 2.50
C GLY A 148 6.51 -8.29 2.33
N GLY A 149 5.92 -8.77 1.25
CA GLY A 149 4.49 -8.57 1.02
C GLY A 149 3.63 -9.34 2.02
N VAL A 150 2.52 -8.73 2.44
CA VAL A 150 1.61 -9.40 3.40
C VAL A 150 1.09 -10.71 2.84
N ALA A 151 0.90 -10.79 1.52
CA ALA A 151 0.38 -12.02 0.89
C ALA A 151 1.40 -13.15 0.91
N THR A 152 2.69 -12.83 1.07
CA THR A 152 3.74 -13.86 1.17
C THR A 152 4.12 -14.17 2.61
N ARG A 153 3.93 -13.22 3.53
CA ARG A 153 4.17 -13.47 4.95
C ARG A 153 3.19 -14.48 5.53
N PHE A 154 1.95 -14.53 5.01
CA PHE A 154 0.88 -15.41 5.53
C PHE A 154 0.35 -16.27 4.39
N PRO A 155 1.18 -17.21 3.89
CA PRO A 155 0.79 -17.94 2.69
C PRO A 155 -0.46 -18.79 2.90
N GLY A 156 -1.35 -18.78 1.91
CA GLY A 156 -2.52 -19.64 1.87
C GLY A 156 -3.71 -19.16 2.68
N ILE A 157 -3.59 -18.04 3.40
CA ILE A 157 -4.71 -17.57 4.21
C ILE A 157 -5.75 -16.89 3.32
N SER A 158 -7.03 -17.11 3.65
CA SER A 158 -8.14 -16.49 2.95
C SER A 158 -9.21 -16.11 3.97
N PHE A 159 -9.78 -14.91 3.80
CA PHE A 159 -10.84 -14.40 4.66
C PHE A 159 -12.10 -14.22 3.81
N PRO A 160 -12.94 -15.28 3.67
CA PRO A 160 -14.12 -15.18 2.80
C PRO A 160 -15.09 -14.05 3.18
N SER A 161 -15.28 -13.78 4.47
CA SER A 161 -16.19 -12.71 4.89
C SER A 161 -15.71 -11.32 4.45
N LEU A 162 -14.40 -11.15 4.27
CA LEU A 162 -13.83 -9.88 3.80
C LEU A 162 -13.49 -9.93 2.31
N GLY A 163 -13.47 -11.12 1.72
CA GLY A 163 -13.13 -11.31 0.32
C GLY A 163 -11.67 -11.00 0.01
N VAL A 164 -10.76 -11.45 0.88
CA VAL A 164 -9.32 -11.22 0.72
C VAL A 164 -8.61 -12.56 0.80
N THR A 165 -7.75 -12.83 -0.18
CA THR A 165 -6.96 -14.06 -0.24
C THR A 165 -5.49 -13.72 -0.48
N ALA A 166 -4.60 -14.39 0.24
CA ALA A 166 -3.16 -14.27 0.02
C ALA A 166 -2.79 -15.15 -1.18
N THR A 167 -2.39 -14.54 -2.28
CA THR A 167 -2.18 -15.23 -3.55
C THR A 167 -0.73 -15.60 -3.83
N GLY A 168 0.17 -15.39 -2.87
CA GLY A 168 1.57 -15.80 -3.03
C GLY A 168 2.45 -14.76 -3.67
N ALA A 169 3.70 -15.14 -3.94
CA ALA A 169 4.74 -14.21 -4.40
C ALA A 169 4.59 -13.88 -5.87
N THR A 170 4.90 -12.63 -6.22
CA THR A 170 5.05 -12.22 -7.62
C THR A 170 6.08 -13.12 -8.30
N PRO A 171 5.76 -13.72 -9.45
CA PRO A 171 6.76 -14.50 -10.18
C PRO A 171 7.98 -13.65 -10.50
N HIS A 172 9.18 -14.21 -10.31
CA HIS A 172 10.38 -13.39 -10.43
C HIS A 172 11.21 -13.71 -11.68
N ASN A 173 10.84 -14.72 -12.43
CA ASN A 173 11.62 -15.14 -13.59
C ASN A 173 10.77 -15.42 -14.82
N LEU A 174 9.71 -14.64 -15.02
CA LEU A 174 8.85 -14.77 -16.21
C LEU A 174 8.99 -13.57 -17.13
N TYR A 175 9.04 -12.36 -16.58
CA TYR A 175 9.13 -11.12 -17.34
C TYR A 175 10.06 -10.14 -16.65
N PRO A 176 10.80 -9.32 -17.41
CA PRO A 176 11.60 -8.25 -16.77
C PRO A 176 10.72 -7.40 -15.87
N THR A 177 11.11 -7.28 -14.63
CA THR A 177 10.28 -6.62 -13.61
C THR A 177 11.16 -5.81 -12.67
N LYS A 178 10.71 -4.61 -12.31
CA LYS A 178 11.30 -3.83 -11.21
C LYS A 178 10.27 -3.70 -10.11
N ILE A 179 10.68 -3.94 -8.88
CA ILE A 179 9.81 -3.83 -7.71
C ILE A 179 10.44 -2.83 -6.75
N TYR A 180 9.73 -1.74 -6.49
CA TYR A 180 10.13 -0.70 -5.53
C TYR A 180 9.26 -0.80 -4.30
N THR A 181 9.90 -0.79 -3.12
CA THR A 181 9.23 -0.89 -1.84
C THR A 181 9.75 0.19 -0.91
N ILE A 182 8.85 0.99 -0.33
CA ILE A 182 9.25 1.94 0.71
C ILE A 182 9.39 1.18 2.03
N GLU A 183 10.50 1.40 2.71
CA GLU A 183 10.77 0.82 4.04
C GLU A 183 9.62 1.14 4.99
N TYR A 184 9.13 0.14 5.71
CA TYR A 184 8.00 0.20 6.64
C TYR A 184 6.62 0.29 5.99
N ASP A 185 6.53 0.21 4.67
CA ASP A 185 5.21 0.06 4.02
C ASP A 185 4.61 -1.28 4.49
N GLY A 186 3.58 -1.20 5.33
CA GLY A 186 3.03 -2.41 5.96
C GLY A 186 2.38 -3.38 5.00
N VAL A 187 2.08 -2.96 3.78
CA VAL A 187 1.52 -3.85 2.75
C VAL A 187 2.62 -4.62 2.02
N ALA A 188 3.71 -3.94 1.67
CA ALA A 188 4.76 -4.50 0.81
C ALA A 188 6.02 -4.89 1.58
N ASP A 189 6.16 -4.41 2.83
CA ASP A 189 7.33 -4.61 3.69
C ASP A 189 6.86 -4.89 5.11
N PHE A 190 6.20 -6.04 5.28
CA PHE A 190 5.68 -6.48 6.58
C PHE A 190 6.77 -7.22 7.34
N PRO A 191 6.81 -7.10 8.68
CA PRO A 191 7.86 -7.75 9.47
C PRO A 191 7.95 -9.25 9.26
N ARG A 192 9.19 -9.75 9.22
CA ARG A 192 9.47 -11.17 9.18
C ARG A 192 9.10 -11.84 10.51
N TYR A 193 9.20 -11.11 11.64
CA TYR A 193 9.04 -11.68 12.98
C TYR A 193 7.94 -10.94 13.74
N PRO A 194 6.66 -11.26 13.44
CA PRO A 194 5.54 -10.47 13.98
C PRO A 194 5.25 -10.67 15.47
N LEU A 195 5.89 -11.65 16.16
CA LEU A 195 5.84 -11.70 17.62
C LEU A 195 6.36 -10.42 18.25
N ASN A 196 7.27 -9.72 17.57
CA ASN A 196 7.67 -8.38 17.95
C ASN A 196 6.48 -7.45 17.73
N PHE A 197 5.69 -7.24 18.77
CA PHE A 197 4.45 -6.47 18.69
C PHE A 197 4.71 -5.03 18.27
N VAL A 198 5.81 -4.43 18.70
CA VAL A 198 6.15 -3.04 18.34
C VAL A 198 6.38 -2.94 16.83
N SER A 199 7.10 -3.90 16.26
CA SER A 199 7.34 -3.97 14.82
C SER A 199 6.04 -4.16 14.06
N THR A 200 5.17 -5.06 14.54
CA THR A 200 3.88 -5.31 13.92
C THR A 200 3.00 -4.05 13.95
N LEU A 201 2.98 -3.36 15.09
CA LEU A 201 2.20 -2.12 15.23
C LEU A 201 2.74 -1.04 14.30
N ASN A 202 4.07 -0.94 14.18
CA ASN A 202 4.69 -0.01 13.23
C ASN A 202 4.27 -0.32 11.78
N ALA A 203 4.17 -1.60 11.42
CA ALA A 203 3.75 -1.98 10.07
C ALA A 203 2.29 -1.59 9.83
N ILE A 204 1.42 -1.76 10.81
CA ILE A 204 0.02 -1.31 10.68
C ILE A 204 -0.02 0.22 10.49
N ALA A 205 0.77 0.97 11.28
CA ALA A 205 0.90 2.41 11.08
C ALA A 205 1.46 2.73 9.69
N GLY A 206 2.43 1.93 9.22
CA GLY A 206 3.03 2.11 7.89
C GLY A 206 2.04 1.89 6.75
N THR A 207 1.05 1.04 6.96
CA THR A 207 -0.03 0.87 5.97
C THR A 207 -0.78 2.18 5.75
N TYR A 208 -0.95 2.97 6.82
CA TYR A 208 -1.63 4.26 6.75
C TYR A 208 -0.68 5.39 6.33
N TYR A 209 0.51 5.49 6.95
CA TYR A 209 1.39 6.65 6.79
C TYR A 209 2.42 6.52 5.68
N VAL A 210 2.72 5.31 5.22
CA VAL A 210 3.81 5.08 4.26
C VAL A 210 3.32 4.53 2.93
N HIS A 211 2.33 3.64 2.94
CA HIS A 211 1.90 2.89 1.75
C HIS A 211 1.43 3.79 0.62
N SER A 212 0.93 4.98 0.90
CA SER A 212 0.43 5.90 -0.12
C SER A 212 1.48 6.91 -0.59
N ASN A 213 2.74 6.80 -0.11
CA ASN A 213 3.73 7.87 -0.34
C ASN A 213 4.53 7.73 -1.63
N TYR A 214 4.29 6.72 -2.44
CA TYR A 214 5.12 6.46 -3.63
C TYR A 214 5.10 7.59 -4.64
N PHE A 215 4.02 8.37 -4.70
CA PHE A 215 3.86 9.42 -5.70
C PHE A 215 4.27 10.80 -5.20
N ILE A 216 4.66 10.92 -3.92
CA ILE A 216 5.17 12.18 -3.39
C ILE A 216 6.70 12.16 -3.21
N LEU A 217 7.36 11.06 -3.57
CA LEU A 217 8.81 10.96 -3.53
C LEU A 217 9.42 11.79 -4.66
N THR A 218 10.62 12.29 -4.42
CA THR A 218 11.39 12.98 -5.46
C THR A 218 12.13 11.97 -6.33
N PRO A 219 12.49 12.34 -7.56
CA PRO A 219 13.34 11.46 -8.38
C PRO A 219 14.65 11.09 -7.68
N GLU A 220 15.22 11.99 -6.91
CA GLU A 220 16.47 11.74 -6.18
C GLU A 220 16.29 10.66 -5.12
N GLN A 221 15.14 10.65 -4.43
CA GLN A 221 14.84 9.60 -3.44
C GLN A 221 14.72 8.23 -4.11
N ILE A 222 14.13 8.18 -5.28
CA ILE A 222 13.97 6.92 -6.02
C ILE A 222 15.32 6.46 -6.58
N ASP A 223 16.12 7.39 -7.10
CA ASP A 223 17.45 7.07 -7.59
C ASP A 223 18.36 6.57 -6.46
N ALA A 224 18.13 7.01 -5.24
CA ALA A 224 18.88 6.58 -4.06
C ALA A 224 18.40 5.26 -3.48
N ALA A 225 17.38 4.64 -4.07
CA ALA A 225 16.85 3.36 -3.58
C ALA A 225 17.97 2.32 -3.53
N VAL A 226 17.95 1.50 -2.47
CA VAL A 226 18.94 0.47 -2.24
C VAL A 226 18.61 -0.75 -3.10
N PRO A 227 19.48 -1.15 -4.03
CA PRO A 227 19.23 -2.38 -4.77
C PRO A 227 19.50 -3.59 -3.88
N LEU A 228 18.58 -4.56 -3.90
CA LEU A 228 18.72 -5.81 -3.15
C LEU A 228 19.21 -6.86 -4.14
N THR A 229 20.52 -7.11 -4.13
CA THR A 229 21.17 -7.86 -5.20
C THR A 229 21.47 -9.32 -4.87
N ASN A 230 21.21 -9.76 -3.62
CA ASN A 230 21.52 -11.13 -3.18
C ASN A 230 20.41 -12.12 -3.57
N THR A 231 19.97 -12.07 -4.81
CA THR A 231 18.96 -13.01 -5.32
C THR A 231 19.53 -14.42 -5.47
N VAL A 232 18.61 -15.41 -5.43
CA VAL A 232 18.95 -16.83 -5.56
C VAL A 232 18.47 -17.33 -6.90
N GLY A 233 19.35 -17.96 -7.64
CA GLY A 233 19.05 -18.54 -8.95
C GLY A 233 18.77 -17.51 -10.03
N PRO A 234 18.35 -17.97 -11.21
CA PRO A 234 18.02 -17.04 -12.30
C PRO A 234 16.81 -16.20 -11.95
N THR A 235 16.88 -14.91 -12.26
CA THR A 235 15.75 -14.01 -12.05
C THR A 235 15.78 -12.91 -13.09
N MET A 236 14.59 -12.46 -13.49
CA MET A 236 14.42 -11.29 -14.35
C MET A 236 13.94 -10.08 -13.54
N THR A 237 13.88 -10.20 -12.20
CA THR A 237 13.33 -9.15 -11.35
C THR A 237 14.45 -8.45 -10.59
N GLN A 238 14.38 -7.12 -10.54
CA GLN A 238 15.24 -6.26 -9.74
C GLN A 238 14.44 -5.69 -8.60
N TYR A 239 15.02 -5.68 -7.40
CA TYR A 239 14.33 -5.27 -6.16
C TYR A 239 15.03 -4.06 -5.57
N TYR A 240 14.23 -3.07 -5.14
CA TYR A 240 14.74 -1.82 -4.59
C TYR A 240 13.98 -1.46 -3.31
N ILE A 241 14.73 -1.04 -2.28
CA ILE A 241 14.14 -0.49 -1.05
C ILE A 241 14.42 1.02 -1.02
N ILE A 242 13.36 1.79 -0.82
CA ILE A 242 13.46 3.24 -0.61
C ILE A 242 13.43 3.46 0.90
N ARG A 243 14.53 3.97 1.46
CA ARG A 243 14.67 4.10 2.92
C ARG A 243 13.69 5.16 3.46
N THR A 244 13.24 4.94 4.68
CA THR A 244 12.30 5.81 5.40
C THR A 244 13.00 6.39 6.61
N GLU A 245 12.99 7.71 6.72
CA GLU A 245 13.69 8.39 7.81
C GLU A 245 12.95 8.20 9.14
N ASN A 246 11.64 8.44 9.15
CA ASN A 246 10.85 8.48 10.39
C ASN A 246 9.93 7.27 10.50
N LEU A 247 9.93 6.65 11.68
CA LEU A 247 9.04 5.52 11.95
C LEU A 247 7.58 5.95 11.83
N PRO A 248 6.78 5.24 11.04
CA PRO A 248 5.35 5.57 10.98
C PRO A 248 4.65 5.45 12.34
N LEU A 249 5.12 4.59 13.23
CA LEU A 249 4.55 4.46 14.57
C LEU A 249 4.60 5.76 15.36
N LEU A 250 5.59 6.62 15.09
CA LEU A 250 5.77 7.90 15.78
C LEU A 250 5.06 9.07 15.11
N GLU A 251 4.42 8.86 13.95
CA GLU A 251 3.75 9.95 13.25
C GLU A 251 2.66 10.62 14.10
N PRO A 252 1.83 9.87 14.87
CA PRO A 252 0.87 10.55 15.76
C PRO A 252 1.56 11.45 16.78
N LEU A 253 2.67 11.02 17.37
CA LEU A 253 3.42 11.85 18.32
C LEU A 253 3.96 13.10 17.62
N ARG A 254 4.50 12.96 16.41
CA ARG A 254 5.05 14.09 15.66
C ARG A 254 3.99 15.15 15.34
N SER A 255 2.72 14.75 15.27
CA SER A 255 1.63 15.70 14.99
C SER A 255 1.27 16.59 16.20
N VAL A 256 1.81 16.27 17.39
CA VAL A 256 1.58 17.10 18.57
C VAL A 256 2.42 18.39 18.42
N PRO A 257 1.78 19.58 18.51
CA PRO A 257 2.52 20.82 18.31
C PRO A 257 3.63 21.02 19.32
N ILE A 258 4.71 21.63 18.87
CA ILE A 258 5.89 22.08 19.64
C ILE A 258 6.71 20.93 20.19
N VAL A 259 6.13 20.08 21.05
CA VAL A 259 6.90 19.04 21.76
C VAL A 259 6.93 17.71 21.02
N GLY A 260 6.09 17.53 20.00
CA GLY A 260 5.93 16.24 19.34
C GLY A 260 7.20 15.76 18.65
N ASN A 261 7.80 16.62 17.81
CA ASN A 261 9.01 16.24 17.09
C ASN A 261 10.22 16.04 18.04
N PRO A 262 10.47 16.91 19.02
CA PRO A 262 11.57 16.63 19.96
C PRO A 262 11.39 15.32 20.70
N LEU A 263 10.19 15.02 21.18
CA LEU A 263 9.95 13.76 21.90
C LEU A 263 10.08 12.55 20.97
N ALA A 264 9.58 12.65 19.74
CA ALA A 264 9.73 11.57 18.79
C ALA A 264 11.21 11.33 18.45
N ASN A 265 11.98 12.38 18.27
CA ASN A 265 13.41 12.25 17.95
C ASN A 265 14.19 11.69 19.13
N LEU A 266 13.75 11.95 20.36
CA LEU A 266 14.36 11.36 21.55
C LEU A 266 14.24 9.83 21.53
N VAL A 267 13.07 9.32 21.22
CA VAL A 267 12.80 7.88 21.35
C VAL A 267 13.06 7.12 20.05
N GLN A 268 13.10 7.79 18.89
CA GLN A 268 13.15 7.09 17.59
C GLN A 268 14.37 6.21 17.40
N PRO A 269 15.61 6.63 17.77
CA PRO A 269 16.75 5.75 17.48
C PRO A 269 16.65 4.40 18.18
N ASN A 270 16.24 4.35 19.43
CA ASN A 270 16.05 3.08 20.14
C ASN A 270 14.79 2.34 19.66
N LEU A 271 13.73 3.08 19.36
CA LEU A 271 12.53 2.43 18.85
C LEU A 271 12.82 1.79 17.49
N LYS A 272 13.66 2.42 16.66
CA LYS A 272 14.09 1.79 15.39
C LYS A 272 14.81 0.48 15.63
N VAL A 273 15.68 0.40 16.65
CA VAL A 273 16.35 -0.87 16.96
C VAL A 273 15.29 -1.95 17.22
N ILE A 274 14.32 -1.64 18.07
CA ILE A 274 13.28 -2.60 18.44
C ILE A 274 12.44 -2.99 17.23
N VAL A 275 11.97 -2.01 16.47
CA VAL A 275 11.15 -2.24 15.26
C VAL A 275 11.93 -3.07 14.24
N ASN A 276 13.18 -2.68 13.98
CA ASN A 276 13.99 -3.33 12.95
C ASN A 276 14.32 -4.79 13.28
N LEU A 277 14.38 -5.13 14.56
CA LEU A 277 14.53 -6.54 14.95
C LEU A 277 13.40 -7.40 14.41
N GLY A 278 12.22 -6.83 14.23
CA GLY A 278 11.11 -7.54 13.58
C GLY A 278 11.36 -7.87 12.12
N TYR A 279 12.38 -7.25 11.51
CA TYR A 279 12.78 -7.52 10.12
C TYR A 279 14.05 -8.36 10.04
N GLY A 280 14.82 -8.46 11.14
CA GLY A 280 15.97 -9.35 11.21
C GLY A 280 17.29 -8.70 11.59
N ASP A 281 17.41 -7.37 11.53
CA ASP A 281 18.65 -6.65 11.78
C ASP A 281 18.33 -5.27 12.35
N PRO A 282 18.96 -4.87 13.47
CA PRO A 282 18.62 -3.57 14.07
C PRO A 282 18.87 -2.36 13.17
N ALA A 283 19.63 -2.50 12.09
CA ALA A 283 19.95 -1.39 11.20
C ALA A 283 18.92 -1.19 10.08
N TYR A 284 18.05 -2.16 9.81
CA TYR A 284 17.20 -2.13 8.63
C TYR A 284 15.75 -2.46 8.95
N GLY A 285 14.84 -1.65 8.46
CA GLY A 285 13.41 -1.92 8.51
C GLY A 285 12.91 -2.71 7.31
N TYR A 286 13.72 -3.61 6.81
CA TYR A 286 13.39 -4.54 5.73
C TYR A 286 14.29 -5.76 5.88
N SER A 287 13.85 -6.90 5.37
CA SER A 287 14.64 -8.13 5.41
C SER A 287 15.83 -8.05 4.45
N THR A 288 17.00 -8.46 4.90
CA THR A 288 18.19 -8.54 4.05
C THR A 288 18.45 -9.94 3.49
N SER A 289 17.55 -10.89 3.75
CA SER A 289 17.61 -12.18 3.08
C SER A 289 17.19 -12.06 1.62
N PRO A 290 17.40 -13.09 0.78
CA PRO A 290 17.19 -12.93 -0.66
C PRO A 290 15.79 -12.41 -1.02
N PRO A 291 15.73 -11.33 -1.81
CA PRO A 291 14.45 -10.66 -2.08
C PRO A 291 13.55 -11.41 -3.03
N ASN A 292 14.07 -12.37 -3.80
CA ASN A 292 13.25 -13.12 -4.74
C ASN A 292 12.76 -14.46 -4.19
N VAL A 293 13.03 -14.74 -2.91
CA VAL A 293 12.58 -15.97 -2.27
C VAL A 293 11.32 -15.67 -1.46
N ALA A 294 10.24 -16.37 -1.75
CA ALA A 294 9.00 -16.23 -0.98
C ALA A 294 9.28 -16.57 0.48
N THR A 295 9.09 -15.60 1.37
CA THR A 295 9.55 -15.69 2.74
C THR A 295 8.39 -15.47 3.69
N PRO A 296 7.81 -16.55 4.25
CA PRO A 296 6.75 -16.40 5.25
C PRO A 296 7.30 -15.88 6.57
N PHE A 297 6.39 -15.54 7.48
CA PHE A 297 6.80 -15.07 8.80
C PHE A 297 7.56 -16.18 9.55
N GLY A 298 8.45 -15.74 10.46
CA GLY A 298 9.18 -16.62 11.36
C GLY A 298 8.97 -16.18 12.80
N LEU A 299 9.74 -16.76 13.73
CA LEU A 299 9.54 -16.52 15.16
C LEU A 299 10.49 -15.46 15.71
N PHE A 300 11.80 -15.65 15.57
CA PHE A 300 12.79 -14.79 16.20
C PHE A 300 13.95 -14.52 15.25
N PRO A 301 14.47 -13.29 15.23
CA PRO A 301 15.64 -12.98 14.43
C PRO A 301 16.89 -13.62 15.05
N GLU A 302 17.86 -13.93 14.20
CA GLU A 302 19.16 -14.42 14.64
C GLU A 302 20.11 -13.23 14.79
N VAL A 303 20.02 -12.55 15.93
CA VAL A 303 20.85 -11.37 16.23
C VAL A 303 21.50 -11.55 17.59
N SER A 304 22.80 -11.30 17.66
CA SER A 304 23.55 -11.40 18.89
C SER A 304 23.05 -10.37 19.92
N PRO A 305 22.88 -10.75 21.20
CA PRO A 305 22.52 -9.77 22.23
C PRO A 305 23.52 -8.61 22.35
N VAL A 306 24.80 -8.84 22.06
CA VAL A 306 25.81 -7.76 22.09
C VAL A 306 25.50 -6.72 21.00
N VAL A 307 25.15 -7.16 19.80
CA VAL A 307 24.78 -6.25 18.71
C VAL A 307 23.57 -5.41 19.09
N ILE A 308 22.57 -6.04 19.72
CA ILE A 308 21.37 -5.33 20.18
C ILE A 308 21.74 -4.29 21.25
N ALA A 309 22.53 -4.70 22.24
CA ALA A 309 22.93 -3.81 23.33
C ALA A 309 23.72 -2.61 22.79
N ASP A 310 24.71 -2.86 21.91
CA ASP A 310 25.48 -1.78 21.29
C ASP A 310 24.59 -0.82 20.51
N ALA A 311 23.62 -1.35 19.77
CA ALA A 311 22.69 -0.52 19.00
C ALA A 311 21.81 0.34 19.93
N LEU A 312 21.38 -0.21 21.07
CA LEU A 312 20.57 0.53 22.03
C LEU A 312 21.37 1.61 22.73
N VAL A 313 22.64 1.37 23.05
CA VAL A 313 23.52 2.39 23.63
C VAL A 313 23.71 3.53 22.63
N ALA A 314 24.03 3.21 21.37
CA ALA A 314 24.21 4.21 20.33
C ALA A 314 22.91 4.99 20.09
N GLY A 315 21.78 4.30 20.11
CA GLY A 315 20.47 4.93 19.93
C GLY A 315 20.11 5.88 21.08
N THR A 316 20.47 5.51 22.31
CA THR A 316 20.24 6.38 23.47
C THR A 316 21.05 7.67 23.31
N GLN A 317 22.32 7.55 22.94
CA GLN A 317 23.21 8.69 22.75
C GLN A 317 22.67 9.60 21.64
N GLN A 318 22.26 9.02 20.52
CA GLN A 318 21.70 9.78 19.41
C GLN A 318 20.40 10.47 19.81
N GLY A 319 19.49 9.74 20.46
CA GLY A 319 18.20 10.30 20.86
C GLY A 319 18.35 11.47 21.81
N ILE A 320 19.20 11.35 22.80
CA ILE A 320 19.48 12.44 23.76
C ILE A 320 20.07 13.65 23.01
N GLY A 321 21.02 13.42 22.11
CA GLY A 321 21.62 14.49 21.32
C GLY A 321 20.59 15.19 20.43
N ASP A 322 19.76 14.43 19.74
CA ASP A 322 18.71 14.98 18.88
C ASP A 322 17.68 15.80 19.69
N PHE A 323 17.30 15.27 20.86
CA PHE A 323 16.36 15.97 21.74
C PHE A 323 16.96 17.29 22.24
N ALA A 324 18.22 17.28 22.68
CA ALA A 324 18.88 18.48 23.16
C ALA A 324 18.99 19.54 22.06
N TYR A 325 19.32 19.10 20.84
CA TYR A 325 19.36 20.02 19.69
C TYR A 325 17.98 20.62 19.44
N ASP A 326 16.96 19.78 19.40
CA ASP A 326 15.58 20.22 19.10
C ASP A 326 15.07 21.22 20.14
N VAL A 327 15.32 20.95 21.43
CA VAL A 327 14.88 21.83 22.51
C VAL A 327 15.57 23.19 22.41
N SER A 328 16.87 23.19 22.06
CA SER A 328 17.63 24.44 21.92
C SER A 328 17.24 25.26 20.69
N HIS A 329 16.50 24.65 19.75
CA HIS A 329 16.07 25.29 18.50
C HIS A 329 14.54 25.35 18.40
N LEU A 330 13.83 25.29 19.54
CA LEU A 330 12.37 25.36 19.53
C LEU A 330 11.91 26.72 19.02
N GLU A 331 11.05 26.67 18.00
CA GLU A 331 10.38 27.85 17.48
C GLU A 331 8.97 27.89 18.11
N LEU A 332 8.83 28.73 19.13
CA LEU A 332 7.50 28.98 19.68
C LEU A 332 6.71 29.79 18.67
N PRO A 333 5.44 29.43 18.41
CA PRO A 333 4.64 30.28 17.54
C PRO A 333 4.47 31.63 18.22
N LEU A 334 5.06 32.64 17.61
CA LEU A 334 4.85 34.02 18.05
C LEU A 334 3.36 34.30 17.89
N PRO A 335 2.71 34.91 18.94
CA PRO A 335 1.35 35.38 18.72
C PRO A 335 1.38 36.33 17.54
N ALA A 336 0.47 36.12 16.60
CA ALA A 336 0.38 37.00 15.44
C ALA A 336 0.22 38.43 15.97
N ASP A 337 1.29 39.23 15.89
CA ASP A 337 1.22 40.63 16.20
C ASP A 337 0.31 41.27 15.16
N GLY A 338 -0.77 41.77 15.65
CA GLY A 338 -1.72 42.48 14.82
C GLY A 338 -2.88 41.57 14.43
N SER A 339 -3.77 41.37 15.40
CA SER A 339 -5.13 41.23 15.02
C SER A 339 -5.51 42.48 14.26
N THR A 340 -5.28 42.48 12.96
CA THR A 340 -6.14 43.30 12.13
C THR A 340 -7.51 42.67 12.29
N MET A 341 -8.26 43.16 13.25
CA MET A 341 -9.70 43.03 13.19
C MET A 341 -10.09 43.32 11.75
N PRO A 342 -10.85 42.47 11.09
CA PRO A 342 -11.38 42.88 9.79
C PRO A 342 -12.09 44.20 10.02
N SER A 343 -11.57 45.24 9.41
CA SER A 343 -12.28 46.51 9.43
C SER A 343 -13.61 46.21 8.76
N THR A 344 -14.66 46.27 9.55
CA THR A 344 -15.99 46.37 9.01
C THR A 344 -16.08 47.74 8.32
N ALA A 345 -15.48 47.81 7.14
CA ALA A 345 -15.90 48.87 6.23
C ALA A 345 -17.42 48.64 6.04
N PRO A 346 -18.24 49.71 6.18
CA PRO A 346 -19.62 49.55 5.82
C PRO A 346 -19.67 49.17 4.35
N GLY A 347 -19.80 47.87 4.11
CA GLY A 347 -19.98 47.41 2.76
C GLY A 347 -21.26 47.97 2.21
N SER A 348 -21.19 48.42 0.97
CA SER A 348 -22.38 48.75 0.21
C SER A 348 -23.36 47.57 0.42
N GLY A 349 -24.35 47.80 1.24
CA GLY A 349 -25.35 46.77 1.50
C GLY A 349 -26.10 46.46 0.22
N THR A 350 -25.89 45.28 -0.26
CA THR A 350 -26.90 44.75 -1.19
C THR A 350 -28.21 44.80 -0.44
N PRO A 351 -29.26 45.39 -1.01
CA PRO A 351 -30.53 45.46 -0.32
C PRO A 351 -30.99 44.03 0.05
N VAL A 352 -31.18 43.79 1.31
CA VAL A 352 -31.79 42.52 1.74
C VAL A 352 -33.21 42.56 1.17
N PRO A 353 -33.62 41.59 0.32
CA PRO A 353 -34.99 41.57 -0.17
C PRO A 353 -35.98 41.52 1.00
N PRO A 354 -37.09 42.17 0.86
CA PRO A 354 -38.07 42.14 1.96
C PRO A 354 -38.50 40.71 2.27
N LEU A 355 -38.46 40.34 3.57
CA LEU A 355 -38.90 39.03 4.02
C LEU A 355 -40.37 38.85 3.65
N SER A 356 -40.65 37.93 2.75
CA SER A 356 -42.00 37.53 2.45
C SER A 356 -42.35 36.24 3.19
N ILE A 357 -43.61 36.07 3.54
CA ILE A 357 -44.03 34.81 4.19
C ILE A 357 -43.76 33.63 3.26
N ASP A 358 -43.94 33.84 1.99
CA ASP A 358 -43.69 32.79 1.01
C ASP A 358 -42.21 32.34 0.99
N SER A 359 -41.28 33.29 1.00
CA SER A 359 -39.85 32.98 1.04
C SER A 359 -39.46 32.31 2.37
N LEU A 360 -40.10 32.71 3.47
CA LEU A 360 -39.85 32.06 4.76
C LEU A 360 -40.32 30.60 4.73
N ILE A 361 -41.47 30.33 4.13
CA ILE A 361 -41.99 28.97 4.00
C ILE A 361 -41.04 28.13 3.12
N ASP A 362 -40.55 28.70 2.00
CA ASP A 362 -39.57 28.03 1.15
C ASP A 362 -38.30 27.67 1.94
N ASP A 363 -37.78 28.62 2.75
CA ASP A 363 -36.61 28.40 3.57
C ASP A 363 -36.85 27.27 4.55
N LEU A 364 -38.04 27.24 5.19
CA LEU A 364 -38.39 26.17 6.11
C LEU A 364 -38.49 24.81 5.40
N GLN A 365 -39.02 24.77 4.19
CA GLN A 365 -39.08 23.53 3.41
C GLN A 365 -37.69 23.02 3.09
N VAL A 366 -36.79 23.93 2.69
CA VAL A 366 -35.39 23.58 2.40
C VAL A 366 -34.70 23.06 3.67
N ALA A 367 -34.89 23.77 4.80
CA ALA A 367 -34.31 23.36 6.07
C ALA A 367 -34.83 21.98 6.49
N ASN A 368 -36.11 21.73 6.30
CA ASN A 368 -36.72 20.44 6.63
C ASN A 368 -36.10 19.32 5.80
N ARG A 369 -35.97 19.52 4.48
CA ARG A 369 -35.34 18.52 3.62
C ARG A 369 -33.89 18.28 4.00
N ASN A 370 -33.15 19.35 4.27
CA ASN A 370 -31.74 19.23 4.64
C ASN A 370 -31.56 18.47 5.96
N LEU A 371 -32.44 18.76 6.92
CA LEU A 371 -32.40 18.04 8.20
C LEU A 371 -32.70 16.55 8.01
N ALA A 372 -33.73 16.23 7.25
CA ALA A 372 -34.11 14.84 6.99
C ALA A 372 -32.98 14.11 6.26
N ASN A 373 -32.39 14.75 5.26
CA ASN A 373 -31.28 14.17 4.49
C ASN A 373 -30.09 13.92 5.39
N THR A 374 -29.76 14.85 6.27
CA THR A 374 -28.61 14.69 7.17
C THR A 374 -28.84 13.58 8.17
N ILE A 375 -30.06 13.54 8.76
CA ILE A 375 -30.39 12.45 9.71
C ILE A 375 -30.28 11.10 8.98
N SER A 376 -30.81 11.01 7.77
CA SER A 376 -30.75 9.79 6.99
C SER A 376 -29.30 9.38 6.70
N LYS A 377 -28.45 10.33 6.31
CA LYS A 377 -27.02 10.04 6.02
C LYS A 377 -26.27 9.59 7.28
N VAL A 378 -26.50 10.28 8.40
CA VAL A 378 -25.84 9.93 9.67
C VAL A 378 -26.27 8.54 10.11
N ALA A 379 -27.57 8.24 10.05
CA ALA A 379 -28.07 6.92 10.40
C ALA A 379 -27.47 5.85 9.49
N ALA A 380 -27.44 6.10 8.17
CA ALA A 380 -26.92 5.15 7.20
C ALA A 380 -25.42 4.88 7.44
N THR A 381 -24.63 5.92 7.68
CA THR A 381 -23.21 5.76 8.00
C THR A 381 -23.03 4.96 9.29
N SER A 382 -23.86 5.24 10.29
CA SER A 382 -23.77 4.55 11.59
C SER A 382 -24.07 3.05 11.44
N TYR A 383 -25.20 2.70 10.82
CA TYR A 383 -25.54 1.27 10.73
C TYR A 383 -24.69 0.53 9.68
N ALA A 384 -24.13 1.25 8.73
CA ALA A 384 -23.26 0.60 7.74
C ALA A 384 -22.00 0.02 8.38
N THR A 385 -21.57 0.51 9.54
CA THR A 385 -20.40 -0.05 10.24
C THR A 385 -20.64 -1.46 10.78
N VAL A 386 -21.91 -1.86 10.90
CA VAL A 386 -22.26 -3.18 11.46
C VAL A 386 -21.74 -4.31 10.56
N LEU A 387 -21.88 -4.17 9.25
CA LEU A 387 -21.47 -5.24 8.32
C LEU A 387 -19.95 -5.50 8.37
N PRO A 388 -19.08 -4.51 8.19
CA PRO A 388 -17.65 -4.81 8.28
C PRO A 388 -17.22 -5.27 9.67
N THR A 389 -17.84 -4.76 10.74
CA THR A 389 -17.54 -5.23 12.09
C THR A 389 -17.90 -6.71 12.23
N ALA A 390 -19.06 -7.12 11.72
CA ALA A 390 -19.47 -8.52 11.71
C ALA A 390 -18.54 -9.37 10.86
N ASP A 391 -18.11 -8.87 9.72
CA ASP A 391 -17.21 -9.61 8.84
C ASP A 391 -15.82 -9.79 9.46
N ILE A 392 -15.33 -8.78 10.18
CA ILE A 392 -14.06 -8.89 10.92
C ILE A 392 -14.20 -9.93 12.04
N ALA A 393 -15.30 -9.87 12.79
CA ALA A 393 -15.56 -10.83 13.86
C ALA A 393 -15.67 -12.25 13.31
N ASN A 394 -16.36 -12.40 12.17
CA ASN A 394 -16.46 -13.69 11.48
C ASN A 394 -15.05 -14.23 11.16
N ALA A 395 -14.19 -13.42 10.56
CA ALA A 395 -12.84 -13.83 10.21
C ALA A 395 -12.06 -14.25 11.46
N ALA A 396 -12.16 -13.47 12.54
CA ALA A 396 -11.46 -13.75 13.79
C ALA A 396 -11.92 -15.03 14.45
N LEU A 397 -13.21 -15.35 14.33
CA LEU A 397 -13.80 -16.52 15.02
C LEU A 397 -13.73 -17.79 14.19
N THR A 398 -13.51 -17.70 12.88
CA THR A 398 -13.50 -18.87 12.00
C THR A 398 -12.13 -19.10 11.37
N ILE A 399 -11.60 -18.12 10.65
CA ILE A 399 -10.39 -18.31 9.85
C ILE A 399 -9.14 -18.33 10.74
N VAL A 400 -9.06 -17.46 11.75
CA VAL A 400 -7.87 -17.42 12.59
C VAL A 400 -7.68 -18.72 13.35
N PRO A 401 -8.70 -19.30 14.02
CA PRO A 401 -8.52 -20.62 14.63
C PRO A 401 -8.14 -21.72 13.65
N SER A 402 -8.72 -21.72 12.45
CA SER A 402 -8.38 -22.71 11.42
C SER A 402 -6.92 -22.58 11.00
N TYR A 403 -6.45 -21.34 10.80
CA TYR A 403 -5.06 -21.09 10.43
C TYR A 403 -4.12 -21.53 11.57
N ASN A 404 -4.51 -21.28 12.81
CA ASN A 404 -3.74 -21.73 13.98
C ASN A 404 -3.57 -23.26 13.96
N ILE A 405 -4.65 -23.98 13.67
CA ILE A 405 -4.60 -25.45 13.57
C ILE A 405 -3.67 -25.87 12.43
N HIS A 406 -3.79 -25.20 11.29
CA HIS A 406 -2.92 -25.47 10.13
C HIS A 406 -1.44 -25.31 10.50
N LEU A 407 -1.10 -24.21 11.16
CA LEU A 407 0.27 -23.92 11.57
C LEU A 407 0.77 -24.92 12.62
N PHE A 408 -0.09 -25.28 13.57
CA PHE A 408 0.24 -26.29 14.57
C PHE A 408 0.57 -27.63 13.88
N LEU A 409 -0.27 -28.05 12.93
CA LEU A 409 -0.06 -29.31 12.23
C LEU A 409 1.20 -29.27 11.37
N GLU A 410 1.52 -28.14 10.75
CA GLU A 410 2.77 -27.98 10.01
C GLU A 410 3.97 -28.20 10.93
N GLY A 411 3.94 -27.64 12.14
CA GLY A 411 5.02 -27.83 13.10
C GLY A 411 5.14 -29.31 13.52
N ILE A 412 4.02 -29.98 13.74
CA ILE A 412 4.03 -31.40 14.09
C ILE A 412 4.61 -32.22 12.92
N GLN A 413 4.24 -31.93 11.68
CA GLN A 413 4.80 -32.60 10.52
C GLN A 413 6.31 -32.41 10.42
N GLN A 414 6.79 -31.20 10.70
CA GLN A 414 8.22 -30.91 10.71
C GLN A 414 8.95 -31.77 11.77
N ALA A 415 8.37 -31.87 12.97
CA ALA A 415 8.94 -32.69 14.04
C ALA A 415 8.96 -34.17 13.66
N LEU A 416 7.88 -34.66 13.04
CA LEU A 416 7.79 -36.05 12.60
C LEU A 416 8.78 -36.39 11.50
N LYS A 417 9.22 -35.38 10.74
CA LYS A 417 10.25 -35.55 9.69
C LYS A 417 11.67 -35.49 10.26
N GLY A 418 11.81 -35.38 11.57
CA GLY A 418 13.10 -35.44 12.24
C GLY A 418 13.68 -34.11 12.70
N ASP A 419 12.93 -33.01 12.53
CA ASP A 419 13.40 -31.69 12.96
C ASP A 419 12.70 -31.29 14.27
N PRO A 420 13.41 -31.34 15.42
CA PRO A 420 12.76 -31.02 16.70
C PRO A 420 12.31 -29.56 16.81
N MET A 421 12.82 -28.64 15.96
CA MET A 421 12.30 -27.28 15.89
C MET A 421 10.83 -27.25 15.51
N GLY A 422 10.32 -28.32 14.88
CA GLY A 422 8.91 -28.43 14.59
C GLY A 422 8.00 -28.32 15.80
N LEU A 423 8.46 -28.81 16.97
CA LEU A 423 7.67 -28.67 18.21
C LEU A 423 7.61 -27.21 18.68
N VAL A 424 8.70 -26.48 18.54
CA VAL A 424 8.73 -25.05 18.85
C VAL A 424 7.81 -24.29 17.87
N ASN A 425 7.89 -24.61 16.59
CA ASN A 425 7.09 -23.97 15.56
C ASN A 425 5.61 -24.29 15.71
N ALA A 426 5.27 -25.51 16.14
CA ALA A 426 3.87 -25.91 16.35
C ALA A 426 3.16 -25.00 17.37
N VAL A 427 3.89 -24.54 18.39
CA VAL A 427 3.36 -23.62 19.39
C VAL A 427 3.60 -22.17 18.98
N GLY A 428 4.76 -21.86 18.44
CA GLY A 428 5.19 -20.48 18.16
C GLY A 428 4.49 -19.87 16.97
N TYR A 429 4.32 -20.61 15.88
CA TYR A 429 3.71 -20.02 14.66
C TYR A 429 2.27 -19.55 14.89
N PRO A 430 1.39 -20.32 15.57
CA PRO A 430 0.05 -19.79 15.85
C PRO A 430 0.09 -18.49 16.66
N LEU A 431 0.99 -18.39 17.66
CA LEU A 431 1.10 -17.17 18.45
C LEU A 431 1.56 -15.98 17.58
N ALA A 432 2.57 -16.20 16.74
CA ALA A 432 3.09 -15.15 15.87
C ALA A 432 2.02 -14.68 14.87
N ALA A 433 1.29 -15.62 14.27
CA ALA A 433 0.20 -15.28 13.36
C ALA A 433 -0.89 -14.50 14.09
N ASP A 434 -1.23 -14.90 15.31
CA ASP A 434 -2.29 -14.21 16.06
C ASP A 434 -1.90 -12.77 16.39
N VAL A 435 -0.64 -12.50 16.76
CA VAL A 435 -0.19 -11.13 16.99
C VAL A 435 -0.43 -10.28 15.74
N ALA A 436 0.00 -10.78 14.58
CA ALA A 436 -0.16 -10.05 13.32
C ALA A 436 -1.63 -9.87 12.95
N LEU A 437 -2.40 -10.97 12.98
CA LEU A 437 -3.77 -10.94 12.48
C LEU A 437 -4.71 -10.14 13.38
N PHE A 438 -4.56 -10.26 14.71
CA PHE A 438 -5.42 -9.48 15.61
C PHE A 438 -5.01 -8.01 15.64
N THR A 439 -3.74 -7.69 15.48
CA THR A 439 -3.31 -6.29 15.35
C THR A 439 -3.88 -5.69 14.07
N ALA A 440 -3.82 -6.42 12.96
CA ALA A 440 -4.39 -5.97 11.68
C ALA A 440 -5.90 -5.80 11.78
N ALA A 441 -6.59 -6.74 12.43
CA ALA A 441 -8.05 -6.65 12.61
C ALA A 441 -8.43 -5.41 13.43
N GLY A 442 -7.67 -5.15 14.51
CA GLY A 442 -7.88 -3.95 15.33
C GLY A 442 -7.65 -2.68 14.55
N GLY A 443 -6.60 -2.65 13.73
CA GLY A 443 -6.31 -1.52 12.85
C GLY A 443 -7.40 -1.28 11.83
N LEU A 444 -7.91 -2.33 11.21
CA LEU A 444 -8.99 -2.22 10.25
C LEU A 444 -10.27 -1.71 10.91
N GLN A 445 -10.62 -2.25 12.08
CA GLN A 445 -11.81 -1.80 12.81
C GLN A 445 -11.69 -0.33 13.20
N LEU A 446 -10.52 0.09 13.66
CA LEU A 446 -10.27 1.49 14.00
C LEU A 446 -10.44 2.39 12.77
N LEU A 447 -9.91 1.97 11.63
CA LEU A 447 -10.04 2.72 10.39
C LEU A 447 -11.51 2.89 10.00
N ILE A 448 -12.32 1.84 10.14
CA ILE A 448 -13.75 1.88 9.83
C ILE A 448 -14.46 2.90 10.74
N ILE A 449 -14.15 2.88 12.04
CA ILE A 449 -14.77 3.79 13.01
C ILE A 449 -14.36 5.24 12.72
N ILE A 450 -13.09 5.48 12.46
CA ILE A 450 -12.59 6.83 12.17
C ILE A 450 -13.23 7.36 10.88
N SER A 451 -13.29 6.55 9.84
CA SER A 451 -13.90 6.96 8.56
C SER A 451 -15.37 7.29 8.73
N ALA A 452 -16.11 6.47 9.50
CA ALA A 452 -17.52 6.72 9.77
C ALA A 452 -17.70 8.02 10.56
N GLY A 453 -16.85 8.23 11.57
CA GLY A 453 -16.89 9.46 12.38
C GLY A 453 -16.65 10.72 11.55
N ARG A 454 -15.69 10.67 10.65
CA ARG A 454 -15.38 11.79 9.75
C ARG A 454 -16.57 12.09 8.82
N THR A 455 -17.17 11.04 8.25
CA THR A 455 -18.33 11.21 7.37
C THR A 455 -19.49 11.85 8.12
N ILE A 456 -19.79 11.36 9.34
CA ILE A 456 -20.86 11.91 10.17
C ILE A 456 -20.57 13.38 10.49
N ALA A 457 -19.34 13.70 10.91
CA ALA A 457 -18.98 15.07 11.23
C ALA A 457 -19.14 16.01 10.04
N ASN A 458 -18.72 15.55 8.85
CA ASN A 458 -18.88 16.33 7.62
C ASN A 458 -20.36 16.56 7.29
N ASP A 459 -21.20 15.52 7.43
CA ASP A 459 -22.62 15.64 7.13
C ASP A 459 -23.31 16.61 8.11
N ILE A 460 -22.93 16.57 9.38
CA ILE A 460 -23.49 17.47 10.38
C ILE A 460 -23.05 18.92 10.13
N SER A 461 -21.75 19.10 9.84
CA SER A 461 -21.22 20.45 9.63
C SER A 461 -21.80 21.12 8.38
N ALA A 462 -22.31 20.36 7.43
CA ALA A 462 -22.93 20.91 6.25
C ALA A 462 -24.29 21.57 6.55
N ILE A 463 -24.90 21.31 7.73
CA ILE A 463 -26.15 21.96 8.15
C ILE A 463 -25.88 23.29 8.85
N VAL A 464 -24.75 23.37 9.56
CA VAL A 464 -24.45 24.55 10.37
C VAL A 464 -23.81 25.59 9.46
N PRO A 465 -24.42 26.78 9.31
CA PRO A 465 -23.86 27.82 8.44
C PRO A 465 -22.55 28.41 8.97
#